data_e7fc285afdf7ef74e84c3ff10c4940da
#
_entry.id   e7fc285afdf7ef74e84c3ff10c4940da
#
_cell.length_a   1.000
_cell.length_b   1.000
_cell.length_c   1.000
_cell.angle_alpha   90.00
_cell.angle_beta   90.00
_cell.angle_gamma   90.00
#
_symmetry.space_group_name_H-M   'P 1'
#
loop_
_entity.id
_entity.type
_entity.pdbx_description
1 polymer ?
#
loop_
_entity_poly.entity_id
_entity_poly.type
_entity_poly.pdbx_seq_one_letter_code
_entity_poly.pdbx_strand_id
1 'polypeptide(L)'
;APMLDWTDRHCRYFHRLLSPHARLYTEMLTTGALVHGNMTRFLEYNDQEHPVALQLGGSEPADLAHCAKLAQQWGYDEVNLNCGCPSERVQRGAFGACLMNESSLVADCVKAMVDAVGGDPKVPITVKHRIGIDQIESYDFVRDFVGTVADAGCQVFIVHARNAWLKGLSPKE
;
A
#
# COMPACT_ATOMS: atom_id res chain seq x y z
N ALA A 1 -2.13 10.92 0.34
CA ALA A 1 -1.84 9.61 0.91
C ALA A 1 -2.87 9.28 1.97
N PRO A 2 -3.29 8.04 2.10
CA PRO A 2 -4.23 7.69 3.15
C PRO A 2 -3.59 7.82 4.53
N MET A 3 -4.41 8.15 5.52
CA MET A 3 -3.96 8.37 6.90
C MET A 3 -4.81 7.53 7.85
N LEU A 4 -4.14 6.75 8.69
CA LEU A 4 -4.78 5.93 9.71
C LEU A 4 -5.64 6.80 10.64
N ASP A 5 -6.81 6.33 10.99
CA ASP A 5 -7.84 7.00 11.80
C ASP A 5 -8.46 8.27 11.16
N TRP A 6 -8.11 8.59 9.89
CA TRP A 6 -8.61 9.77 9.20
C TRP A 6 -9.29 9.47 7.87
N THR A 7 -8.71 8.61 7.02
CA THR A 7 -9.28 8.30 5.70
C THR A 7 -10.24 7.10 5.76
N ASP A 8 -11.15 7.14 6.71
CA ASP A 8 -12.22 6.17 6.85
C ASP A 8 -13.29 6.31 5.73
N ARG A 9 -14.31 5.46 5.74
CA ARG A 9 -15.39 5.48 4.74
C ARG A 9 -16.15 6.81 4.70
N HIS A 10 -16.25 7.53 5.81
CA HIS A 10 -16.95 8.81 5.87
C HIS A 10 -16.12 9.92 5.21
N CYS A 11 -14.82 9.97 5.50
CA CYS A 11 -13.88 10.86 4.85
C CYS A 11 -13.80 10.60 3.35
N ARG A 12 -13.73 9.32 2.92
CA ARG A 12 -13.70 8.95 1.51
C ARG A 12 -14.99 9.35 0.80
N TYR A 13 -16.15 9.12 1.40
CA TYR A 13 -17.43 9.57 0.85
C TYR A 13 -17.47 11.10 0.67
N PHE A 14 -17.03 11.85 1.67
CA PHE A 14 -16.93 13.31 1.57
C PHE A 14 -16.00 13.73 0.42
N HIS A 15 -14.85 13.12 0.27
CA HIS A 15 -13.95 13.41 -0.86
C HIS A 15 -14.57 13.05 -2.22
N ARG A 16 -15.39 12.02 -2.30
CA ARG A 16 -16.11 11.66 -3.53
C ARG A 16 -17.11 12.75 -3.93
N LEU A 17 -17.77 13.38 -2.99
CA LEU A 17 -18.67 14.50 -3.28
C LEU A 17 -17.92 15.71 -3.89
N LEU A 18 -16.65 15.89 -3.51
CA LEU A 18 -15.81 16.96 -4.05
C LEU A 18 -15.15 16.59 -5.38
N SER A 19 -14.88 15.32 -5.61
CA SER A 19 -14.17 14.84 -6.80
C SER A 19 -14.73 13.51 -7.30
N PRO A 20 -15.59 13.55 -8.34
CA PRO A 20 -16.26 12.35 -8.86
C PRO A 20 -15.30 11.35 -9.52
N HIS A 21 -14.10 11.77 -9.94
CA HIS A 21 -13.17 10.95 -10.69
C HIS A 21 -11.91 10.52 -9.93
N ALA A 22 -11.65 11.10 -8.75
CA ALA A 22 -10.46 10.75 -7.97
C ALA A 22 -10.52 9.28 -7.51
N ARG A 23 -9.40 8.56 -7.62
CA ARG A 23 -9.25 7.28 -6.95
C ARG A 23 -9.05 7.52 -5.45
N LEU A 24 -9.91 6.94 -4.66
CA LEU A 24 -9.85 7.03 -3.21
C LEU A 24 -9.08 5.83 -2.64
N TYR A 25 -8.45 6.00 -1.49
CA TYR A 25 -7.67 4.96 -0.82
C TYR A 25 -8.22 4.75 0.59
N THR A 26 -8.31 3.48 0.99
CA THR A 26 -8.59 3.16 2.39
C THR A 26 -7.42 3.61 3.26
N GLU A 27 -7.62 3.63 4.56
CA GLU A 27 -6.51 3.64 5.52
C GLU A 27 -5.58 2.45 5.24
N MET A 28 -4.33 2.54 5.71
CA MET A 28 -3.42 1.40 5.63
C MET A 28 -3.89 0.30 6.58
N LEU A 29 -4.39 -0.80 6.03
CA LEU A 29 -4.80 -1.98 6.79
C LEU A 29 -3.64 -2.97 6.87
N THR A 30 -3.32 -3.44 8.06
CA THR A 30 -2.30 -4.49 8.22
C THR A 30 -2.87 -5.84 7.85
N THR A 31 -2.05 -6.72 7.26
CA THR A 31 -2.45 -8.10 6.96
C THR A 31 -2.97 -8.82 8.20
N GLY A 32 -2.31 -8.65 9.36
CA GLY A 32 -2.76 -9.23 10.61
C GLY A 32 -4.16 -8.77 11.07
N ALA A 33 -4.54 -7.51 10.79
CA ALA A 33 -5.88 -7.02 11.10
C ALA A 33 -6.97 -7.68 10.22
N LEU A 34 -6.65 -7.99 8.98
CA LEU A 34 -7.57 -8.66 8.06
C LEU A 34 -7.65 -10.17 8.30
N VAL A 35 -6.52 -10.81 8.61
CA VAL A 35 -6.47 -12.27 8.84
C VAL A 35 -7.08 -12.66 10.19
N HIS A 36 -6.86 -11.85 11.24
CA HIS A 36 -7.24 -12.19 12.62
C HIS A 36 -8.29 -11.28 13.24
N GLY A 37 -8.66 -10.19 12.58
CA GLY A 37 -9.59 -9.19 13.10
C GLY A 37 -10.99 -9.30 12.55
N ASN A 38 -11.79 -8.24 12.77
CA ASN A 38 -13.12 -8.12 12.18
C ASN A 38 -13.00 -7.62 10.74
N MET A 39 -12.85 -8.55 9.80
CA MET A 39 -12.66 -8.29 8.38
C MET A 39 -13.74 -7.37 7.79
N THR A 40 -15.02 -7.59 8.12
CA THR A 40 -16.13 -6.78 7.61
C THR A 40 -15.95 -5.32 7.95
N ARG A 41 -15.64 -5.00 9.21
CA ARG A 41 -15.43 -3.61 9.66
C ARG A 41 -14.32 -2.89 8.87
N PHE A 42 -13.26 -3.62 8.50
CA PHE A 42 -12.11 -3.04 7.82
C PHE A 42 -12.30 -2.91 6.30
N LEU A 43 -13.10 -3.80 5.71
CA LEU A 43 -13.29 -3.84 4.26
C LEU A 43 -14.56 -3.11 3.79
N GLU A 44 -15.43 -2.67 4.70
CA GLU A 44 -16.63 -1.91 4.33
C GLU A 44 -16.31 -0.58 3.65
N TYR A 45 -17.01 -0.31 2.55
CA TYR A 45 -17.03 0.98 1.87
C TYR A 45 -18.44 1.25 1.33
N ASN A 46 -18.70 2.48 0.88
CA ASN A 46 -19.95 2.84 0.22
C ASN A 46 -19.78 2.69 -1.31
N ASP A 47 -20.81 2.22 -2.00
CA ASP A 47 -20.77 2.05 -3.48
C ASP A 47 -20.36 3.32 -4.22
N GLN A 48 -20.67 4.48 -3.67
CA GLN A 48 -20.29 5.77 -4.24
C GLN A 48 -18.79 6.06 -4.15
N GLU A 49 -18.03 5.33 -3.33
CA GLU A 49 -16.58 5.55 -3.19
C GLU A 49 -15.77 5.10 -4.39
N HIS A 50 -16.34 4.29 -5.31
CA HIS A 50 -15.64 3.84 -6.52
C HIS A 50 -15.19 5.01 -7.42
N PRO A 51 -13.98 4.94 -8.01
CA PRO A 51 -12.99 3.89 -7.82
C PRO A 51 -12.27 3.99 -6.47
N VAL A 52 -12.20 2.88 -5.73
CA VAL A 52 -11.59 2.80 -4.39
C VAL A 52 -10.52 1.72 -4.32
N ALA A 53 -9.36 2.05 -3.76
CA ALA A 53 -8.22 1.17 -3.56
C ALA A 53 -8.11 0.72 -2.10
N LEU A 54 -7.83 -0.56 -1.88
CA LEU A 54 -7.43 -1.09 -0.59
C LEU A 54 -5.92 -0.90 -0.41
N GLN A 55 -5.48 -0.19 0.64
CA GLN A 55 -4.05 -0.12 0.97
C GLN A 55 -3.68 -1.10 2.06
N LEU A 56 -2.68 -1.93 1.79
CA LEU A 56 -2.16 -2.95 2.69
C LEU A 56 -0.79 -2.57 3.27
N GLY A 57 -0.58 -2.94 4.53
CA GLY A 57 0.71 -2.95 5.20
C GLY A 57 1.04 -4.36 5.67
N GLY A 58 2.16 -4.90 5.23
CA GLY A 58 2.63 -6.23 5.55
C GLY A 58 3.92 -6.54 4.80
N SER A 59 4.56 -7.63 5.18
CA SER A 59 5.81 -8.12 4.58
C SER A 59 5.82 -9.63 4.35
N GLU A 60 4.72 -10.31 4.67
CA GLU A 60 4.60 -11.75 4.46
C GLU A 60 3.84 -12.01 3.15
N PRO A 61 4.47 -12.64 2.13
CA PRO A 61 3.86 -12.84 0.82
C PRO A 61 2.53 -13.60 0.87
N ALA A 62 2.43 -14.65 1.71
CA ALA A 62 1.23 -15.46 1.82
C ALA A 62 0.04 -14.67 2.39
N ASP A 63 0.28 -13.85 3.42
CA ASP A 63 -0.76 -13.01 4.02
C ASP A 63 -1.22 -11.91 3.06
N LEU A 64 -0.27 -11.29 2.34
CA LEU A 64 -0.58 -10.28 1.34
C LEU A 64 -1.37 -10.87 0.15
N ALA A 65 -1.03 -12.07 -0.31
CA ALA A 65 -1.79 -12.79 -1.32
C ALA A 65 -3.23 -13.05 -0.87
N HIS A 66 -3.41 -13.52 0.36
CA HIS A 66 -4.74 -13.71 0.96
C HIS A 66 -5.54 -12.40 1.00
N CYS A 67 -4.92 -11.31 1.48
CA CYS A 67 -5.57 -10.00 1.56
C CYS A 67 -5.91 -9.43 0.17
N ALA A 68 -5.05 -9.65 -0.84
CA ALA A 68 -5.34 -9.24 -2.22
C ALA A 68 -6.55 -9.99 -2.78
N LYS A 69 -6.65 -11.29 -2.50
CA LYS A 69 -7.82 -12.10 -2.88
C LYS A 69 -9.10 -11.61 -2.21
N LEU A 70 -9.05 -11.27 -0.93
CA LEU A 70 -10.17 -10.66 -0.22
C LEU A 70 -10.59 -9.33 -0.86
N ALA A 71 -9.63 -8.46 -1.18
CA ALA A 71 -9.92 -7.19 -1.85
C ALA A 71 -10.65 -7.39 -3.19
N GLN A 72 -10.22 -8.35 -4.00
CA GLN A 72 -10.89 -8.73 -5.25
C GLN A 72 -12.34 -9.21 -4.99
N GLN A 73 -12.54 -10.06 -3.99
CA GLN A 73 -13.88 -10.58 -3.63
C GLN A 73 -14.83 -9.48 -3.12
N TRP A 74 -14.27 -8.48 -2.42
CA TRP A 74 -15.02 -7.32 -1.93
C TRP A 74 -15.26 -6.24 -3.01
N GLY A 75 -14.67 -6.38 -4.19
CA GLY A 75 -14.91 -5.48 -5.33
C GLY A 75 -14.06 -4.20 -5.31
N TYR A 76 -12.92 -4.21 -4.63
CA TYR A 76 -11.98 -3.08 -4.72
C TYR A 76 -11.39 -2.94 -6.13
N ASP A 77 -11.17 -1.71 -6.58
CA ASP A 77 -10.65 -1.38 -7.91
C ASP A 77 -9.12 -1.43 -8.00
N GLU A 78 -8.43 -1.57 -6.88
CA GLU A 78 -6.97 -1.63 -6.78
C GLU A 78 -6.56 -2.21 -5.43
N VAL A 79 -5.44 -2.92 -5.38
CA VAL A 79 -4.74 -3.23 -4.13
C VAL A 79 -3.38 -2.56 -4.13
N ASN A 80 -3.13 -1.75 -3.11
CA ASN A 80 -1.92 -0.96 -3.00
C ASN A 80 -1.07 -1.44 -1.82
N LEU A 81 0.20 -1.74 -2.05
CA LEU A 81 1.15 -2.07 -1.00
C LEU A 81 1.87 -0.81 -0.50
N ASN A 82 1.87 -0.58 0.80
CA ASN A 82 2.55 0.54 1.43
C ASN A 82 4.03 0.21 1.68
N CYS A 83 4.92 0.88 0.94
CA CYS A 83 6.36 0.88 1.14
C CYS A 83 6.89 2.29 1.47
N GLY A 84 6.08 3.13 2.13
CA GLY A 84 6.43 4.54 2.33
C GLY A 84 6.18 5.11 3.73
N CYS A 85 5.47 4.40 4.62
CA CYS A 85 5.20 4.86 5.97
C CYS A 85 6.42 4.67 6.88
N PRO A 86 7.00 5.75 7.47
CA PRO A 86 8.17 5.66 8.32
C PRO A 86 7.85 5.54 9.81
N SER A 87 6.57 5.37 10.21
CA SER A 87 6.19 5.38 11.62
C SER A 87 6.82 4.24 12.40
N GLU A 88 7.19 4.49 13.66
CA GLU A 88 7.80 3.50 14.54
C GLU A 88 6.95 2.23 14.71
N ARG A 89 5.64 2.37 14.79
CA ARG A 89 4.70 1.25 14.86
C ARG A 89 4.79 0.34 13.63
N VAL A 90 4.93 0.94 12.45
CA VAL A 90 5.05 0.24 11.17
C VAL A 90 6.41 -0.45 11.07
N GLN A 91 7.48 0.22 11.49
CA GLN A 91 8.83 -0.36 11.53
C GLN A 91 8.92 -1.58 12.46
N ARG A 92 8.26 -1.55 13.63
CA ARG A 92 8.18 -2.70 14.53
C ARG A 92 7.49 -3.91 13.90
N GLY A 93 6.58 -3.66 12.96
CA GLY A 93 5.93 -4.70 12.15
C GLY A 93 6.73 -5.13 10.92
N ALA A 94 7.93 -4.59 10.71
CA ALA A 94 8.82 -4.85 9.57
C ALA A 94 8.15 -4.61 8.19
N PHE A 95 7.35 -3.56 8.06
CA PHE A 95 6.72 -3.15 6.81
C PHE A 95 6.75 -1.61 6.64
N GLY A 96 6.16 -1.07 5.57
CA GLY A 96 6.20 0.35 5.25
C GLY A 96 7.52 0.78 4.61
N ALA A 97 8.08 1.94 5.01
CA ALA A 97 9.25 2.51 4.35
C ALA A 97 10.52 1.65 4.46
N CYS A 98 10.69 0.89 5.54
CA CYS A 98 11.85 0.00 5.70
C CYS A 98 11.92 -1.08 4.61
N LEU A 99 10.80 -1.45 4.00
CA LEU A 99 10.75 -2.40 2.89
C LEU A 99 11.48 -1.92 1.63
N MET A 100 11.75 -0.63 1.48
CA MET A 100 12.55 -0.16 0.34
C MET A 100 13.99 -0.69 0.36
N ASN A 101 14.51 -1.11 1.51
CA ASN A 101 15.80 -1.80 1.61
C ASN A 101 15.72 -3.30 1.24
N GLU A 102 14.52 -3.82 1.06
CA GLU A 102 14.20 -5.23 0.87
C GLU A 102 13.47 -5.43 -0.47
N SER A 103 14.02 -4.87 -1.56
CA SER A 103 13.34 -4.86 -2.87
C SER A 103 12.94 -6.25 -3.35
N SER A 104 13.76 -7.27 -3.09
CA SER A 104 13.45 -8.67 -3.43
C SER A 104 12.25 -9.19 -2.64
N LEU A 105 12.15 -8.87 -1.34
CA LEU A 105 11.00 -9.26 -0.53
C LEU A 105 9.73 -8.55 -1.02
N VAL A 106 9.82 -7.26 -1.39
CA VAL A 106 8.68 -6.53 -1.98
C VAL A 106 8.26 -7.15 -3.31
N ALA A 107 9.23 -7.58 -4.13
CA ALA A 107 8.95 -8.28 -5.39
C ALA A 107 8.21 -9.61 -5.13
N ASP A 108 8.65 -10.41 -4.16
CA ASP A 108 7.98 -11.66 -3.77
C ASP A 108 6.55 -11.39 -3.28
N CYS A 109 6.35 -10.34 -2.46
CA CYS A 109 5.04 -9.92 -2.01
C CYS A 109 4.12 -9.52 -3.18
N VAL A 110 4.62 -8.68 -4.08
CA VAL A 110 3.85 -8.22 -5.25
C VAL A 110 3.50 -9.40 -6.16
N LYS A 111 4.47 -10.28 -6.44
CA LYS A 111 4.21 -11.48 -7.25
C LYS A 111 3.13 -12.36 -6.63
N ALA A 112 3.20 -12.62 -5.34
CA ALA A 112 2.19 -13.40 -4.63
C ALA A 112 0.79 -12.78 -4.71
N MET A 113 0.70 -11.43 -4.58
CA MET A 113 -0.56 -10.70 -4.73
C MET A 113 -1.11 -10.78 -6.16
N VAL A 114 -0.26 -10.58 -7.18
CA VAL A 114 -0.64 -10.67 -8.61
C VAL A 114 -1.15 -12.07 -8.94
N ASP A 115 -0.42 -13.11 -8.51
CA ASP A 115 -0.82 -14.49 -8.74
C ASP A 115 -2.17 -14.82 -8.04
N ALA A 116 -2.39 -14.31 -6.83
CA ALA A 116 -3.62 -14.52 -6.05
C ALA A 116 -4.86 -13.93 -6.73
N VAL A 117 -4.74 -12.77 -7.39
CA VAL A 117 -5.84 -12.17 -8.15
C VAL A 117 -5.92 -12.68 -9.59
N GLY A 118 -5.04 -13.61 -9.99
CA GLY A 118 -5.01 -14.20 -11.32
C GLY A 118 -4.60 -13.22 -12.43
N GLY A 119 -3.85 -12.18 -12.09
CA GLY A 119 -3.45 -11.12 -13.03
C GLY A 119 -4.65 -10.30 -13.56
N ASP A 120 -5.75 -10.25 -12.82
CA ASP A 120 -6.97 -9.53 -13.22
C ASP A 120 -6.67 -8.03 -13.42
N PRO A 121 -6.78 -7.49 -14.65
CA PRO A 121 -6.50 -6.08 -14.91
C PRO A 121 -7.48 -5.12 -14.23
N LYS A 122 -8.60 -5.62 -13.72
CA LYS A 122 -9.57 -4.82 -12.98
C LYS A 122 -9.14 -4.57 -11.54
N VAL A 123 -8.19 -5.35 -11.03
CA VAL A 123 -7.66 -5.24 -9.66
C VAL A 123 -6.13 -5.17 -9.72
N PRO A 124 -5.55 -4.09 -10.27
CA PRO A 124 -4.10 -3.94 -10.36
C PRO A 124 -3.47 -3.92 -8.98
N ILE A 125 -2.31 -4.56 -8.87
CA ILE A 125 -1.44 -4.46 -7.70
C ILE A 125 -0.48 -3.30 -7.91
N THR A 126 -0.48 -2.35 -6.99
CA THR A 126 0.31 -1.12 -7.07
C THR A 126 1.18 -0.94 -5.82
N VAL A 127 2.23 -0.16 -5.91
CA VAL A 127 3.13 0.12 -4.78
C VAL A 127 3.24 1.62 -4.53
N LYS A 128 3.08 2.03 -3.27
CA LYS A 128 3.33 3.41 -2.84
C LYS A 128 4.61 3.47 -2.02
N HIS A 129 5.61 4.27 -2.48
CA HIS A 129 6.94 4.31 -1.90
C HIS A 129 7.52 5.73 -1.76
N ARG A 130 8.67 5.85 -1.14
CA ARG A 130 9.49 7.07 -1.00
C ARG A 130 10.62 7.08 -2.02
N ILE A 131 11.45 8.14 -2.01
CA ILE A 131 12.63 8.27 -2.90
C ILE A 131 13.94 7.88 -2.21
N GLY A 132 13.89 7.56 -0.92
CA GLY A 132 15.05 7.14 -0.14
C GLY A 132 14.67 6.83 1.31
N ILE A 133 15.64 6.32 2.07
CA ILE A 133 15.51 5.98 3.49
C ILE A 133 16.75 6.46 4.23
N ASP A 134 16.57 7.23 5.30
CA ASP A 134 17.64 7.76 6.15
C ASP A 134 18.73 8.47 5.30
N GLN A 135 19.95 7.98 5.30
CA GLN A 135 21.06 8.52 4.51
C GLN A 135 21.14 7.98 3.08
N ILE A 136 20.28 7.01 2.72
CA ILE A 136 20.24 6.42 1.37
C ILE A 136 19.29 7.26 0.52
N GLU A 137 19.87 8.17 -0.24
CA GLU A 137 19.15 9.07 -1.16
C GLU A 137 19.92 9.10 -2.49
N SER A 138 19.60 8.18 -3.39
CA SER A 138 20.20 8.12 -4.72
C SER A 138 19.20 7.70 -5.78
N TYR A 139 19.41 8.16 -7.00
CA TYR A 139 18.62 7.73 -8.15
C TYR A 139 18.71 6.22 -8.37
N ASP A 140 19.90 5.64 -8.24
CA ASP A 140 20.11 4.20 -8.43
C ASP A 140 19.31 3.37 -7.43
N PHE A 141 19.25 3.79 -6.17
CA PHE A 141 18.44 3.10 -5.15
C PHE A 141 16.95 3.03 -5.55
N VAL A 142 16.39 4.15 -6.02
CA VAL A 142 14.98 4.19 -6.45
C VAL A 142 14.77 3.41 -7.74
N ARG A 143 15.68 3.57 -8.71
CA ARG A 143 15.63 2.84 -10.00
C ARG A 143 15.66 1.33 -9.76
N ASP A 144 16.56 0.86 -8.94
CA ASP A 144 16.74 -0.58 -8.68
C ASP A 144 15.56 -1.15 -7.90
N PHE A 145 15.03 -0.41 -6.92
CA PHE A 145 13.79 -0.77 -6.22
C PHE A 145 12.62 -0.89 -7.19
N VAL A 146 12.38 0.14 -7.99
CA VAL A 146 11.26 0.16 -8.96
C VAL A 146 11.44 -0.94 -10.01
N GLY A 147 12.65 -1.13 -10.55
CA GLY A 147 12.94 -2.17 -11.53
C GLY A 147 12.65 -3.57 -10.99
N THR A 148 13.18 -3.90 -9.81
CA THR A 148 12.97 -5.21 -9.17
C THR A 148 11.47 -5.49 -8.93
N VAL A 149 10.73 -4.51 -8.46
CA VAL A 149 9.29 -4.66 -8.16
C VAL A 149 8.45 -4.67 -9.43
N ALA A 150 8.86 -3.94 -10.48
CA ALA A 150 8.19 -3.95 -11.78
C ALA A 150 8.31 -5.32 -12.46
N ASP A 151 9.47 -5.96 -12.38
CA ASP A 151 9.71 -7.31 -12.92
C ASP A 151 8.81 -8.36 -12.25
N ALA A 152 8.37 -8.11 -11.01
CA ALA A 152 7.41 -8.95 -10.30
C ALA A 152 5.94 -8.74 -10.70
N GLY A 153 5.65 -7.76 -11.60
CA GLY A 153 4.32 -7.50 -12.14
C GLY A 153 3.66 -6.19 -11.69
N CYS A 154 4.32 -5.37 -10.87
CA CYS A 154 3.81 -4.04 -10.53
C CYS A 154 3.99 -3.06 -11.70
N GLN A 155 2.90 -2.52 -12.22
CA GLN A 155 2.93 -1.58 -13.35
C GLN A 155 2.73 -0.12 -12.93
N VAL A 156 2.26 0.14 -11.72
CA VAL A 156 1.95 1.48 -11.23
C VAL A 156 2.61 1.74 -9.88
N PHE A 157 3.41 2.79 -9.84
CA PHE A 157 4.11 3.25 -8.64
C PHE A 157 3.62 4.63 -8.24
N ILE A 158 3.23 4.79 -6.98
CA ILE A 158 2.82 6.08 -6.42
C ILE A 158 3.99 6.61 -5.61
N VAL A 159 4.66 7.65 -6.13
CA VAL A 159 5.87 8.19 -5.52
C VAL A 159 5.53 9.33 -4.58
N HIS A 160 5.90 9.20 -3.30
CA HIS A 160 6.01 10.33 -2.41
C HIS A 160 7.45 10.89 -2.54
N ALA A 161 7.60 11.98 -3.26
CA ALA A 161 8.90 12.58 -3.60
C ALA A 161 9.57 13.25 -2.39
N ARG A 162 9.76 12.46 -1.32
CA ARG A 162 10.43 12.85 -0.08
C ARG A 162 11.13 11.63 0.50
N ASN A 163 12.34 11.84 1.06
CA ASN A 163 13.06 10.81 1.79
C ASN A 163 12.28 10.38 3.06
N ALA A 164 12.38 9.13 3.46
CA ALA A 164 11.81 8.60 4.69
C ALA A 164 12.89 8.53 5.77
N TRP A 165 12.69 9.25 6.86
CA TRP A 165 13.55 9.14 8.03
C TRP A 165 12.92 8.14 9.00
N LEU A 166 13.62 7.03 9.23
CA LEU A 166 13.14 5.97 10.12
C LEU A 166 13.40 6.30 11.59
N LYS A 167 14.39 7.14 11.87
CA LYS A 167 14.74 7.59 13.24
C LYS A 167 15.09 9.07 13.25
N GLY A 168 14.61 9.77 14.25
CA GLY A 168 15.21 11.01 14.75
C GLY A 168 14.77 12.32 14.13
N LEU A 169 13.88 12.34 13.12
CA LEU A 169 13.37 13.60 12.58
C LEU A 169 11.86 13.74 12.80
N SER A 170 11.44 14.90 13.27
CA SER A 170 10.02 15.25 13.30
C SER A 170 9.51 15.61 11.90
N PRO A 171 8.20 15.58 11.66
CA PRO A 171 7.62 16.02 10.37
C PRO A 171 7.91 17.47 10.00
N LYS A 172 8.43 18.27 10.94
CA LYS A 172 8.75 19.69 10.73
C LYS A 172 10.21 19.91 10.31
N GLU A 173 11.06 18.93 10.47
CA GLU A 173 12.47 18.92 10.05
C GLU A 173 12.62 18.23 8.70
#